data_9b7152b7495c5e9a9a09793cd9ddb684
#
_entry.id   9b7152b7495c5e9a9a09793cd9ddb684
#
_cell.length_a   1.000
_cell.length_b   1.000
_cell.length_c   1.000
_cell.angle_alpha   90.00
_cell.angle_beta   90.00
_cell.angle_gamma   90.00
#
_symmetry.space_group_name_H-M   'P 1'
#
loop_
_entity.id
_entity.type
_entity.pdbx_description
1 polymer ?
#
loop_
_entity_poly.entity_id
_entity_poly.type
_entity_poly.pdbx_seq_one_letter_code
_entity_poly.pdbx_strand_id
1 'polypeptide(L)'
;MKSKRISLSVLASVLFSLTASAAPADQLEAGFHSPPDSAKPQTWWHWMNGNITRTGITADLEAMKQIGLGGATIVNVDSGIPRGPVPFMSQEWRADFKFAMQEASRLGLEMCVENCAGWSSSGGPWNTATNAMQRVTTSEMRVTGPTNFNAALPQPPTTLDFYRDIAVLAFPALDAGATIANLDAKDGRNGNAVLSSPKVGDSTAGAIDKRKVVDLTSKLTADGKLNWRVPAGNWVILRLGYTPTGVKNHPAPVEGTGLECDKFSKAALDAHWAGFMQKILDDIGPLAGRTLDSSLIDSYEVGGQNWTKDFRAEFQKRRGYDPLKYLPAFTGRVVDNPAVSERFLWDVRRTIADLFAEN
;
A
#
# COMPACT_ATOMS: atom_id res chain seq x y z
N MET A 1 -69.60 17.22 87.46
CA MET A 1 -69.26 18.14 86.37
C MET A 1 -68.06 17.59 85.63
N LYS A 2 -68.25 16.99 84.46
CA LYS A 2 -67.16 16.42 83.67
C LYS A 2 -67.11 17.13 82.31
N SER A 3 -66.01 17.83 82.09
CA SER A 3 -65.75 18.53 80.85
C SER A 3 -65.24 17.52 79.78
N LYS A 4 -65.93 17.50 78.63
CA LYS A 4 -65.54 16.74 77.46
C LYS A 4 -64.68 17.63 76.57
N ARG A 5 -63.42 17.15 76.36
CA ARG A 5 -62.52 17.73 75.34
C ARG A 5 -62.82 17.08 73.98
N ILE A 6 -63.11 17.94 73.02
CA ILE A 6 -63.26 17.56 71.63
C ILE A 6 -61.85 17.66 70.98
N SER A 7 -61.33 16.53 70.49
CA SER A 7 -60.11 16.49 69.72
C SER A 7 -60.42 16.72 68.24
N LEU A 8 -59.82 17.74 67.67
CA LEU A 8 -59.87 18.05 66.23
C LEU A 8 -58.71 17.35 65.53
N SER A 9 -59.02 16.34 64.75
CA SER A 9 -58.05 15.66 63.92
C SER A 9 -57.89 16.41 62.60
N VAL A 10 -56.75 17.01 62.39
CA VAL A 10 -56.35 17.60 61.08
C VAL A 10 -55.87 16.53 60.17
N LEU A 11 -56.55 16.26 59.08
CA LEU A 11 -56.22 15.36 58.03
C LEU A 11 -55.29 16.15 57.06
N ALA A 12 -53.98 15.90 57.09
CA ALA A 12 -53.05 16.46 56.14
C ALA A 12 -53.03 15.58 54.88
N SER A 13 -53.64 16.06 53.82
CA SER A 13 -53.56 15.45 52.48
C SER A 13 -52.21 15.79 51.82
N VAL A 14 -51.29 14.83 51.74
CA VAL A 14 -50.06 14.98 50.99
C VAL A 14 -50.35 14.72 49.51
N LEU A 15 -50.40 15.80 48.70
CA LEU A 15 -50.40 15.71 47.25
C LEU A 15 -49.00 15.29 46.83
N PHE A 16 -48.86 14.04 46.40
CA PHE A 16 -47.68 13.58 45.63
C PHE A 16 -47.84 14.09 44.20
N SER A 17 -47.17 15.18 43.87
CA SER A 17 -46.97 15.60 42.47
C SER A 17 -46.04 14.57 41.80
N LEU A 18 -46.63 13.66 41.02
CA LEU A 18 -45.89 12.85 40.06
C LEU A 18 -45.37 13.78 38.97
N THR A 19 -44.12 14.27 39.14
CA THR A 19 -43.36 14.80 38.02
C THR A 19 -43.02 13.60 37.13
N ALA A 20 -43.74 13.44 36.04
CA ALA A 20 -43.34 12.55 34.98
C ALA A 20 -41.97 13.06 34.46
N SER A 21 -40.87 12.43 34.88
CA SER A 21 -39.61 12.59 34.20
C SER A 21 -39.84 12.10 32.77
N ALA A 22 -39.85 13.02 31.81
CA ALA A 22 -39.77 12.65 30.42
C ALA A 22 -38.55 11.72 30.27
N ALA A 23 -38.77 10.54 29.73
CA ALA A 23 -37.65 9.64 29.38
C ALA A 23 -36.66 10.46 28.56
N PRO A 24 -35.32 10.29 28.79
CA PRO A 24 -34.34 10.97 27.95
C PRO A 24 -34.68 10.66 26.50
N ALA A 25 -34.85 11.70 25.69
CA ALA A 25 -35.09 11.53 24.25
C ALA A 25 -34.06 10.55 23.71
N ASP A 26 -34.50 9.56 22.95
CA ASP A 26 -33.61 8.57 22.36
C ASP A 26 -32.59 9.31 21.47
N GLN A 27 -31.34 9.31 21.89
CA GLN A 27 -30.27 10.02 21.19
C GLN A 27 -30.09 9.50 19.76
N LEU A 28 -30.46 8.24 19.50
CA LEU A 28 -30.40 7.64 18.16
C LEU A 28 -31.52 8.20 17.28
N GLU A 29 -32.75 8.32 17.81
CA GLU A 29 -33.90 8.91 17.11
C GLU A 29 -33.63 10.40 16.81
N ALA A 30 -33.17 11.16 17.79
CA ALA A 30 -32.81 12.56 17.61
C ALA A 30 -31.68 12.74 16.56
N GLY A 31 -30.64 11.90 16.62
CA GLY A 31 -29.57 11.89 15.67
C GLY A 31 -29.97 11.44 14.26
N PHE A 32 -30.99 10.58 14.15
CA PHE A 32 -31.56 10.20 12.85
C PHE A 32 -32.32 11.36 12.19
N HIS A 33 -33.11 12.09 12.95
CA HIS A 33 -33.89 13.24 12.42
C HIS A 33 -33.05 14.50 12.21
N SER A 34 -31.98 14.66 12.97
CA SER A 34 -31.07 15.81 12.92
C SER A 34 -29.64 15.31 13.03
N PRO A 35 -29.07 14.73 11.97
CA PRO A 35 -27.73 14.20 12.00
C PRO A 35 -26.68 15.28 12.35
N PRO A 36 -25.72 14.98 13.25
CA PRO A 36 -24.61 15.89 13.50
C PRO A 36 -23.73 16.02 12.25
N ASP A 37 -22.92 17.08 12.17
CA ASP A 37 -22.05 17.33 11.01
C ASP A 37 -21.11 16.15 10.70
N SER A 38 -20.63 15.45 11.73
CA SER A 38 -19.81 14.24 11.60
C SER A 38 -20.50 13.03 10.95
N ALA A 39 -21.83 13.04 10.87
CA ALA A 39 -22.64 11.99 10.22
C ALA A 39 -23.17 12.40 8.85
N LYS A 40 -22.83 13.60 8.38
CA LYS A 40 -23.23 14.04 7.04
C LYS A 40 -22.47 13.28 5.96
N PRO A 41 -23.12 12.96 4.83
CA PRO A 41 -22.44 12.31 3.72
C PRO A 41 -21.37 13.21 3.13
N GLN A 42 -20.33 12.59 2.62
CA GLN A 42 -19.28 13.24 1.83
C GLN A 42 -19.35 12.75 0.39
N THR A 43 -18.74 13.48 -0.54
CA THR A 43 -18.74 13.14 -1.96
C THR A 43 -17.33 13.16 -2.54
N TRP A 44 -17.13 12.45 -3.65
CA TRP A 44 -15.97 12.62 -4.48
C TRP A 44 -16.08 13.91 -5.28
N TRP A 45 -14.98 14.65 -5.36
CA TRP A 45 -14.89 15.89 -6.12
C TRP A 45 -13.70 15.80 -7.08
N HIS A 46 -14.01 15.36 -8.30
CA HIS A 46 -12.98 15.15 -9.32
C HIS A 46 -12.53 16.46 -9.94
N TRP A 47 -11.26 16.77 -9.82
CA TRP A 47 -10.59 17.83 -10.54
C TRP A 47 -10.05 17.26 -11.85
N MET A 48 -10.81 17.49 -12.93
CA MET A 48 -10.65 16.81 -14.21
C MET A 48 -9.57 17.49 -15.06
N ASN A 49 -8.35 16.90 -15.06
CA ASN A 49 -7.22 17.26 -15.93
C ASN A 49 -6.93 18.78 -16.00
N GLY A 50 -6.97 19.48 -14.85
CA GLY A 50 -6.70 20.91 -14.76
C GLY A 50 -7.81 21.83 -15.28
N ASN A 51 -9.02 21.32 -15.52
CA ASN A 51 -10.21 22.12 -15.85
C ASN A 51 -10.88 22.61 -14.57
N ILE A 52 -10.22 23.50 -13.86
CA ILE A 52 -10.70 24.12 -12.62
C ILE A 52 -10.65 25.63 -12.73
N THR A 53 -11.53 26.30 -12.01
CA THR A 53 -11.56 27.78 -11.87
C THR A 53 -12.02 28.13 -10.46
N ARG A 54 -11.60 29.28 -9.93
CA ARG A 54 -12.06 29.72 -8.60
C ARG A 54 -13.57 29.92 -8.52
N THR A 55 -14.18 30.44 -9.59
CA THR A 55 -15.66 30.58 -9.66
C THR A 55 -16.34 29.21 -9.60
N GLY A 56 -15.81 28.19 -10.32
CA GLY A 56 -16.33 26.83 -10.27
C GLY A 56 -16.14 26.22 -8.89
N ILE A 57 -14.96 26.37 -8.29
CA ILE A 57 -14.65 25.90 -6.93
C ILE A 57 -15.66 26.44 -5.92
N THR A 58 -15.94 27.75 -5.92
CA THR A 58 -16.92 28.37 -5.03
C THR A 58 -18.33 27.81 -5.30
N ALA A 59 -18.76 27.73 -6.56
CA ALA A 59 -20.09 27.26 -6.92
C ALA A 59 -20.31 25.78 -6.51
N ASP A 60 -19.32 24.91 -6.73
CA ASP A 60 -19.38 23.49 -6.35
C ASP A 60 -19.49 23.33 -4.83
N LEU A 61 -18.65 24.02 -4.06
CA LEU A 61 -18.66 23.95 -2.60
C LEU A 61 -19.95 24.51 -1.99
N GLU A 62 -20.48 25.61 -2.54
CA GLU A 62 -21.77 26.17 -2.13
C GLU A 62 -22.92 25.20 -2.43
N ALA A 63 -22.92 24.55 -3.60
CA ALA A 63 -23.90 23.53 -3.94
C ALA A 63 -23.82 22.33 -3.00
N MET A 64 -22.62 21.84 -2.69
CA MET A 64 -22.40 20.76 -1.71
C MET A 64 -22.97 21.13 -0.33
N LYS A 65 -22.72 22.35 0.14
CA LYS A 65 -23.26 22.83 1.42
C LYS A 65 -24.77 22.92 1.38
N GLN A 66 -25.33 23.44 0.29
CA GLN A 66 -26.79 23.63 0.12
C GLN A 66 -27.55 22.31 0.15
N ILE A 67 -27.00 21.25 -0.43
CA ILE A 67 -27.65 19.92 -0.43
C ILE A 67 -27.37 19.12 0.85
N GLY A 68 -26.62 19.67 1.81
CA GLY A 68 -26.40 19.07 3.11
C GLY A 68 -25.20 18.12 3.22
N LEU A 69 -24.24 18.18 2.28
CA LEU A 69 -23.00 17.43 2.42
C LEU A 69 -22.14 17.97 3.57
N GLY A 70 -21.42 17.09 4.24
CA GLY A 70 -20.44 17.42 5.29
C GLY A 70 -19.06 17.77 4.73
N GLY A 71 -18.74 17.31 3.52
CA GLY A 71 -17.43 17.53 2.94
C GLY A 71 -17.23 16.82 1.59
N ALA A 72 -15.99 16.86 1.10
CA ALA A 72 -15.62 16.25 -0.18
C ALA A 72 -14.18 15.74 -0.20
N THR A 73 -13.92 14.72 -1.02
CA THR A 73 -12.59 14.21 -1.34
C THR A 73 -12.14 14.71 -2.71
N ILE A 74 -11.07 15.50 -2.75
CA ILE A 74 -10.48 15.97 -4.01
C ILE A 74 -9.67 14.85 -4.63
N VAL A 75 -9.99 14.52 -5.89
CA VAL A 75 -9.29 13.52 -6.70
C VAL A 75 -8.88 14.16 -8.03
N ASN A 76 -7.59 14.12 -8.32
CA ASN A 76 -7.04 14.69 -9.57
C ASN A 76 -6.91 13.61 -10.62
N VAL A 77 -7.72 13.67 -11.68
CA VAL A 77 -7.78 12.62 -12.72
C VAL A 77 -7.81 13.24 -14.11
N ASP A 78 -7.31 12.51 -15.12
CA ASP A 78 -7.48 12.93 -16.51
C ASP A 78 -8.60 12.17 -17.23
N SER A 79 -8.76 10.88 -17.02
CA SER A 79 -9.81 10.02 -17.61
C SER A 79 -10.17 10.33 -19.06
N GLY A 80 -9.18 10.71 -19.90
CA GLY A 80 -9.37 11.08 -21.29
C GLY A 80 -10.01 12.46 -21.50
N ILE A 81 -10.11 13.30 -20.48
CA ILE A 81 -10.58 14.68 -20.57
C ILE A 81 -9.46 15.55 -21.16
N PRO A 82 -9.77 16.47 -22.10
CA PRO A 82 -8.80 17.42 -22.62
C PRO A 82 -8.13 18.21 -21.51
N ARG A 83 -6.82 18.47 -21.68
CA ARG A 83 -6.03 19.21 -20.70
C ARG A 83 -6.59 20.63 -20.51
N GLY A 84 -6.83 21.00 -19.27
CA GLY A 84 -7.24 22.33 -18.85
C GLY A 84 -6.07 23.31 -18.70
N PRO A 85 -6.37 24.56 -18.36
CA PRO A 85 -5.37 25.61 -18.24
C PRO A 85 -4.52 25.52 -16.97
N VAL A 86 -4.95 24.76 -15.94
CA VAL A 86 -4.30 24.71 -14.62
C VAL A 86 -3.59 23.36 -14.43
N PRO A 87 -2.31 23.21 -14.84
CA PRO A 87 -1.57 21.96 -14.71
C PRO A 87 -1.44 21.50 -13.26
N PHE A 88 -1.60 20.20 -13.03
CA PHE A 88 -1.46 19.60 -11.70
C PHE A 88 -0.14 20.01 -11.03
N MET A 89 -0.21 20.41 -9.75
CA MET A 89 0.91 20.87 -8.91
C MET A 89 1.67 22.12 -9.44
N SER A 90 1.17 22.80 -10.48
CA SER A 90 1.68 24.14 -10.84
C SER A 90 1.46 25.14 -9.70
N GLN A 91 2.11 26.29 -9.77
CA GLN A 91 1.89 27.36 -8.81
C GLN A 91 0.40 27.80 -8.76
N GLU A 92 -0.25 27.84 -9.91
CA GLU A 92 -1.68 28.17 -10.02
C GLU A 92 -2.56 27.09 -9.38
N TRP A 93 -2.30 25.81 -9.69
CA TRP A 93 -3.02 24.70 -9.08
C TRP A 93 -2.91 24.73 -7.55
N ARG A 94 -1.71 24.96 -7.00
CA ARG A 94 -1.49 25.06 -5.56
C ARG A 94 -2.21 26.25 -4.94
N ALA A 95 -2.26 27.38 -5.66
CA ALA A 95 -3.02 28.57 -5.24
C ALA A 95 -4.54 28.32 -5.26
N ASP A 96 -5.03 27.56 -6.24
CA ASP A 96 -6.44 27.19 -6.34
C ASP A 96 -6.82 26.10 -5.32
N PHE A 97 -5.91 25.17 -5.01
CA PHE A 97 -6.10 24.23 -3.91
C PHE A 97 -6.21 24.96 -2.56
N LYS A 98 -5.32 25.90 -2.29
CA LYS A 98 -5.41 26.77 -1.10
C LYS A 98 -6.73 27.54 -1.06
N PHE A 99 -7.16 28.10 -2.18
CA PHE A 99 -8.43 28.82 -2.30
C PHE A 99 -9.61 27.89 -1.99
N ALA A 100 -9.60 26.66 -2.52
CA ALA A 100 -10.64 25.66 -2.22
C ALA A 100 -10.72 25.34 -0.72
N MET A 101 -9.58 25.21 -0.04
CA MET A 101 -9.56 25.01 1.42
C MET A 101 -10.09 26.22 2.19
N GLN A 102 -9.85 27.44 1.72
CA GLN A 102 -10.41 28.65 2.33
C GLN A 102 -11.92 28.72 2.16
N GLU A 103 -12.44 28.42 0.97
CA GLU A 103 -13.89 28.37 0.70
C GLU A 103 -14.58 27.25 1.47
N ALA A 104 -13.99 26.04 1.53
CA ALA A 104 -14.50 24.96 2.33
C ALA A 104 -14.56 25.34 3.83
N SER A 105 -13.52 25.99 4.34
CA SER A 105 -13.49 26.51 5.73
C SER A 105 -14.59 27.55 5.97
N ARG A 106 -14.81 28.48 5.02
CA ARG A 106 -15.89 29.48 5.07
C ARG A 106 -17.28 28.82 5.20
N LEU A 107 -17.45 27.70 4.50
CA LEU A 107 -18.73 26.96 4.46
C LEU A 107 -18.85 25.90 5.56
N GLY A 108 -17.81 25.65 6.36
CA GLY A 108 -17.79 24.60 7.37
C GLY A 108 -17.91 23.20 6.75
N LEU A 109 -17.16 22.95 5.67
CA LEU A 109 -17.02 21.66 5.01
C LEU A 109 -15.68 21.02 5.39
N GLU A 110 -15.69 19.72 5.64
CA GLU A 110 -14.49 18.89 5.86
C GLU A 110 -13.94 18.43 4.51
N MET A 111 -12.64 18.52 4.32
CA MET A 111 -12.01 18.15 3.06
C MET A 111 -11.02 17.02 3.25
N CYS A 112 -11.06 16.09 2.30
CA CYS A 112 -10.07 15.05 2.11
C CYS A 112 -9.37 15.26 0.77
N VAL A 113 -8.16 14.75 0.63
CA VAL A 113 -7.46 14.73 -0.66
C VAL A 113 -6.83 13.36 -0.88
N GLU A 114 -6.92 12.85 -2.09
CA GLU A 114 -6.18 11.64 -2.46
C GLU A 114 -4.68 11.90 -2.47
N ASN A 115 -3.89 10.95 -1.95
CA ASN A 115 -2.44 11.13 -1.73
C ASN A 115 -1.58 11.12 -3.01
N CYS A 116 -2.20 10.97 -4.17
CA CYS A 116 -1.56 11.08 -5.49
C CYS A 116 -2.57 11.59 -6.54
N ALA A 117 -2.13 11.85 -7.74
CA ALA A 117 -3.03 12.00 -8.88
C ALA A 117 -3.43 10.63 -9.44
N GLY A 118 -4.65 10.52 -9.96
CA GLY A 118 -5.28 9.23 -10.27
C GLY A 118 -5.84 8.59 -9.01
N TRP A 119 -6.33 7.37 -9.11
CA TRP A 119 -6.84 6.58 -7.96
C TRP A 119 -6.03 5.32 -7.68
N SER A 120 -4.82 5.22 -8.22
CA SER A 120 -3.85 4.24 -7.76
C SER A 120 -3.20 4.70 -6.45
N SER A 121 -2.63 3.76 -5.70
CA SER A 121 -2.27 3.95 -4.28
C SER A 121 -1.31 5.09 -3.95
N SER A 122 -0.27 5.32 -4.79
CA SER A 122 0.81 6.25 -4.46
C SER A 122 1.77 6.43 -5.62
N GLY A 123 1.59 7.40 -6.44
CA GLY A 123 2.47 7.62 -7.59
C GLY A 123 2.73 9.09 -7.83
N GLY A 124 3.75 9.39 -8.62
CA GLY A 124 4.04 10.74 -9.02
C GLY A 124 5.44 10.95 -9.56
N PRO A 125 5.70 12.10 -10.23
CA PRO A 125 6.97 12.40 -10.89
C PRO A 125 8.16 12.56 -9.92
N TRP A 126 7.91 12.67 -8.64
CA TRP A 126 8.92 12.73 -7.57
C TRP A 126 9.48 11.37 -7.20
N ASN A 127 8.85 10.27 -7.60
CA ASN A 127 9.36 8.93 -7.36
C ASN A 127 10.39 8.55 -8.44
N THR A 128 11.56 8.09 -7.98
CA THR A 128 12.67 7.63 -8.82
C THR A 128 12.74 6.11 -8.84
N ALA A 129 13.56 5.53 -9.70
CA ALA A 129 13.77 4.09 -9.74
C ALA A 129 14.20 3.48 -8.38
N THR A 130 14.87 4.28 -7.53
CA THR A 130 15.37 3.84 -6.22
C THR A 130 14.26 3.67 -5.19
N ASN A 131 13.24 4.50 -5.24
CA ASN A 131 12.12 4.49 -4.29
C ASN A 131 10.78 4.07 -4.92
N ALA A 132 10.83 3.50 -6.13
CA ALA A 132 9.66 2.91 -6.78
C ALA A 132 9.40 1.48 -6.29
N MET A 133 8.20 0.98 -6.57
CA MET A 133 7.81 -0.42 -6.34
C MET A 133 8.82 -1.38 -6.97
N GLN A 134 9.29 -2.39 -6.22
CA GLN A 134 10.32 -3.33 -6.63
C GLN A 134 9.77 -4.76 -6.82
N ARG A 135 10.41 -5.49 -7.74
CA ARG A 135 10.13 -6.91 -7.96
C ARG A 135 11.42 -7.71 -8.07
N VAL A 136 11.36 -8.98 -7.67
CA VAL A 136 12.46 -9.94 -7.87
C VAL A 136 12.65 -10.19 -9.36
N THR A 137 13.91 -10.23 -9.78
CA THR A 137 14.37 -10.63 -11.12
C THR A 137 15.52 -11.60 -11.01
N THR A 138 15.64 -12.51 -11.97
CA THR A 138 16.62 -13.61 -11.90
C THR A 138 17.30 -13.85 -13.23
N SER A 139 18.54 -14.34 -13.15
CA SER A 139 19.26 -14.97 -14.26
C SER A 139 19.92 -16.26 -13.77
N GLU A 140 20.18 -17.19 -14.68
CA GLU A 140 20.82 -18.45 -14.32
C GLU A 140 21.87 -18.89 -15.34
N MET A 141 22.80 -19.68 -14.86
CA MET A 141 23.81 -20.35 -15.67
C MET A 141 23.97 -21.78 -15.20
N ARG A 142 24.13 -22.71 -16.15
CA ARG A 142 24.45 -24.12 -15.85
C ARG A 142 25.94 -24.33 -15.98
N VAL A 143 26.52 -25.13 -15.07
CA VAL A 143 27.92 -25.48 -15.07
C VAL A 143 28.12 -26.94 -14.67
N THR A 144 29.04 -27.64 -15.32
CA THR A 144 29.39 -29.02 -14.98
C THR A 144 30.74 -29.02 -14.27
N GLY A 145 30.81 -29.65 -13.11
CA GLY A 145 32.02 -29.82 -12.33
C GLY A 145 32.53 -31.29 -12.35
N PRO A 146 33.75 -31.54 -11.82
CA PRO A 146 34.56 -30.58 -11.09
C PRO A 146 35.29 -29.58 -12.02
N THR A 147 35.20 -28.29 -11.73
CA THR A 147 35.88 -27.23 -12.49
C THR A 147 36.06 -25.96 -11.65
N ASN A 148 37.02 -25.12 -12.07
CA ASN A 148 37.12 -23.77 -11.53
C ASN A 148 36.31 -22.82 -12.42
N PHE A 149 35.18 -22.35 -11.94
CA PHE A 149 34.37 -21.34 -12.60
C PHE A 149 34.93 -19.95 -12.28
N ASN A 150 35.29 -19.20 -13.33
CA ASN A 150 35.74 -17.83 -13.20
C ASN A 150 35.25 -17.03 -14.41
N ALA A 151 34.05 -16.54 -14.32
CA ALA A 151 33.38 -15.79 -15.38
C ALA A 151 32.36 -14.80 -14.84
N ALA A 152 31.97 -13.83 -15.67
CA ALA A 152 30.85 -12.94 -15.36
C ALA A 152 29.54 -13.71 -15.43
N LEU A 153 28.68 -13.50 -14.42
CA LEU A 153 27.29 -13.96 -14.44
C LEU A 153 26.44 -12.97 -15.23
N PRO A 154 25.51 -13.43 -16.07
CA PRO A 154 24.56 -12.52 -16.71
C PRO A 154 23.78 -11.76 -15.64
N GLN A 155 23.68 -10.45 -15.82
CA GLN A 155 22.79 -9.65 -14.98
C GLN A 155 21.34 -10.00 -15.28
N PRO A 156 20.48 -10.16 -14.26
CA PRO A 156 19.05 -10.31 -14.48
C PRO A 156 18.43 -9.15 -15.26
N PRO A 157 17.30 -9.36 -15.97
CA PRO A 157 16.58 -8.28 -16.64
C PRO A 157 16.28 -7.12 -15.72
N THR A 158 16.40 -5.89 -16.23
CA THR A 158 16.21 -4.66 -15.46
C THR A 158 15.11 -3.78 -16.05
N THR A 159 14.54 -2.94 -15.20
CA THR A 159 13.62 -1.87 -15.57
C THR A 159 14.23 -0.54 -15.12
N LEU A 160 14.19 0.49 -15.97
CA LEU A 160 14.71 1.84 -15.69
C LEU A 160 16.21 1.84 -15.32
N ASP A 161 17.00 0.94 -15.89
CA ASP A 161 18.44 0.77 -15.65
C ASP A 161 18.81 0.65 -14.15
N PHE A 162 17.85 0.22 -13.34
CA PHE A 162 18.06 0.00 -11.91
C PHE A 162 18.07 -1.49 -11.57
N TYR A 163 19.12 -1.91 -10.88
CA TYR A 163 19.27 -3.28 -10.40
C TYR A 163 20.07 -3.31 -9.10
N ARG A 164 19.70 -4.21 -8.20
CA ARG A 164 20.50 -4.55 -7.00
C ARG A 164 20.48 -6.04 -6.77
N ASP A 165 21.64 -6.61 -6.46
CA ASP A 165 21.77 -8.03 -6.13
C ASP A 165 21.10 -8.33 -4.77
N ILE A 166 20.39 -9.47 -4.72
CA ILE A 166 19.86 -10.08 -3.51
C ILE A 166 20.82 -11.19 -3.06
N ALA A 167 21.09 -12.13 -3.96
CA ALA A 167 21.95 -13.29 -3.70
C ALA A 167 22.44 -13.95 -4.99
N VAL A 168 23.55 -14.66 -4.88
CA VAL A 168 23.99 -15.65 -5.84
C VAL A 168 24.00 -17.01 -5.16
N LEU A 169 23.18 -17.93 -5.68
CA LEU A 169 23.00 -19.27 -5.11
C LEU A 169 23.42 -20.33 -6.14
N ALA A 170 23.99 -21.42 -5.66
CA ALA A 170 24.20 -22.59 -6.49
C ALA A 170 23.56 -23.83 -5.89
N PHE A 171 22.99 -24.67 -6.74
CA PHE A 171 22.39 -25.94 -6.33
C PHE A 171 22.53 -26.99 -7.45
N PRO A 172 22.51 -28.30 -7.13
CA PRO A 172 22.55 -29.35 -8.13
C PRO A 172 21.43 -29.21 -9.16
N ALA A 173 21.78 -29.27 -10.44
CA ALA A 173 20.80 -29.30 -11.50
C ALA A 173 19.96 -30.60 -11.42
N LEU A 174 18.67 -30.51 -11.60
CA LEU A 174 17.73 -31.62 -11.62
C LEU A 174 17.35 -31.93 -13.07
N ASP A 175 17.37 -33.22 -13.45
CA ASP A 175 16.96 -33.67 -14.78
C ASP A 175 15.46 -33.48 -15.02
N ALA A 176 14.66 -33.71 -14.00
CA ALA A 176 13.21 -33.48 -13.97
C ALA A 176 12.86 -32.75 -12.66
N GLY A 177 12.79 -31.42 -12.71
CA GLY A 177 12.47 -30.60 -11.54
C GLY A 177 10.97 -30.51 -11.31
N ALA A 178 10.53 -30.67 -10.06
CA ALA A 178 9.18 -30.34 -9.65
C ALA A 178 8.98 -28.82 -9.72
N THR A 179 7.80 -28.40 -10.18
CA THR A 179 7.45 -26.99 -10.37
C THR A 179 6.30 -26.55 -9.48
N ILE A 180 6.33 -25.30 -9.09
CA ILE A 180 5.24 -24.63 -8.35
C ILE A 180 4.23 -24.12 -9.35
N ALA A 181 3.00 -24.60 -9.27
CA ALA A 181 1.90 -24.13 -10.12
C ALA A 181 1.45 -22.72 -9.69
N ASN A 182 1.02 -21.91 -10.67
CA ASN A 182 0.50 -20.55 -10.46
C ASN A 182 1.47 -19.64 -9.64
N LEU A 183 2.74 -19.67 -10.01
CA LEU A 183 3.80 -18.95 -9.28
C LEU A 183 3.48 -17.46 -9.13
N ASP A 184 3.06 -16.79 -10.21
CA ASP A 184 2.79 -15.34 -10.25
C ASP A 184 1.76 -14.90 -9.20
N ALA A 185 0.80 -15.77 -8.91
CA ALA A 185 -0.19 -15.54 -7.87
C ALA A 185 0.36 -15.76 -6.46
N LYS A 186 1.41 -16.56 -6.32
CA LYS A 186 1.94 -17.00 -5.03
C LYS A 186 3.17 -16.22 -4.57
N ASP A 187 3.93 -15.68 -5.50
CA ASP A 187 5.18 -14.95 -5.21
C ASP A 187 4.98 -13.44 -4.97
N GLY A 188 3.72 -12.96 -4.98
CA GLY A 188 3.38 -11.57 -4.72
C GLY A 188 3.49 -10.64 -5.94
N ARG A 189 3.77 -11.15 -7.15
CA ARG A 189 3.80 -10.33 -8.38
C ARG A 189 2.41 -9.96 -8.89
N ASN A 190 1.40 -10.73 -8.53
CA ASN A 190 0.01 -10.47 -8.91
C ASN A 190 -0.84 -10.21 -7.66
N GLY A 191 -1.13 -8.94 -7.38
CA GLY A 191 -1.90 -8.53 -6.21
C GLY A 191 -3.38 -8.95 -6.23
N ASN A 192 -3.93 -9.23 -7.41
CA ASN A 192 -5.36 -9.54 -7.59
C ASN A 192 -5.65 -11.05 -7.73
N ALA A 193 -4.66 -11.91 -7.50
CA ALA A 193 -4.84 -13.33 -7.68
C ALA A 193 -5.66 -13.96 -6.54
N VAL A 194 -6.75 -14.61 -6.89
CA VAL A 194 -7.48 -15.49 -5.99
C VAL A 194 -6.80 -16.85 -5.97
N LEU A 195 -6.26 -17.23 -4.83
CA LEU A 195 -5.59 -18.52 -4.65
C LEU A 195 -6.61 -19.57 -4.17
N SER A 196 -6.79 -20.61 -4.96
CA SER A 196 -7.35 -21.86 -4.44
C SER A 196 -6.29 -22.54 -3.57
N SER A 197 -6.71 -23.20 -2.49
CA SER A 197 -5.83 -24.01 -1.64
C SER A 197 -5.82 -25.47 -2.14
N PRO A 198 -4.98 -25.84 -3.13
CA PRO A 198 -4.87 -27.23 -3.54
C PRO A 198 -4.26 -28.03 -2.39
N LYS A 199 -4.63 -29.30 -2.27
CA LYS A 199 -3.87 -30.23 -1.41
C LYS A 199 -2.45 -30.31 -1.96
N VAL A 200 -1.48 -29.89 -1.16
CA VAL A 200 -0.06 -29.88 -1.54
C VAL A 200 0.59 -31.13 -0.94
N GLY A 201 1.23 -31.91 -1.80
CA GLY A 201 1.97 -33.10 -1.36
C GLY A 201 3.29 -32.76 -0.65
N ASP A 202 3.89 -33.76 -0.03
CA ASP A 202 5.17 -33.69 0.68
C ASP A 202 6.29 -34.44 -0.06
N SER A 203 6.06 -34.88 -1.30
CA SER A 203 7.05 -35.59 -2.11
C SER A 203 8.30 -34.74 -2.33
N THR A 204 9.47 -35.31 -2.11
CA THR A 204 10.77 -34.68 -2.39
C THR A 204 11.25 -34.95 -3.83
N ALA A 205 10.52 -35.71 -4.63
CA ALA A 205 10.88 -36.03 -6.00
C ALA A 205 10.96 -34.75 -6.86
N GLY A 206 12.10 -34.54 -7.52
CA GLY A 206 12.33 -33.36 -8.33
C GLY A 206 12.50 -32.04 -7.55
N ALA A 207 12.62 -32.09 -6.22
CA ALA A 207 12.82 -30.91 -5.39
C ALA A 207 14.32 -30.65 -5.13
N ILE A 208 14.67 -29.38 -4.97
CA ILE A 208 16.00 -28.95 -4.52
C ILE A 208 16.11 -29.23 -3.02
N ASP A 209 17.09 -30.04 -2.61
CA ASP A 209 17.43 -30.17 -1.19
C ASP A 209 18.08 -28.85 -0.71
N LYS A 210 17.43 -28.12 0.21
CA LYS A 210 17.94 -26.82 0.70
C LYS A 210 19.31 -26.93 1.37
N ARG A 211 19.70 -28.11 1.89
CA ARG A 211 21.03 -28.35 2.46
C ARG A 211 22.13 -28.30 1.42
N LYS A 212 21.79 -28.56 0.14
CA LYS A 212 22.69 -28.50 -1.00
C LYS A 212 22.72 -27.13 -1.69
N VAL A 213 21.89 -26.19 -1.24
CA VAL A 213 21.96 -24.80 -1.74
C VAL A 213 23.16 -24.11 -1.12
N VAL A 214 24.08 -23.68 -1.98
CA VAL A 214 25.33 -22.99 -1.61
C VAL A 214 25.14 -21.48 -1.81
N ASP A 215 25.42 -20.70 -0.78
CA ASP A 215 25.47 -19.23 -0.89
C ASP A 215 26.84 -18.81 -1.46
N LEU A 216 26.82 -18.17 -2.61
CA LEU A 216 27.99 -17.63 -3.31
C LEU A 216 27.99 -16.10 -3.35
N THR A 217 27.07 -15.44 -2.65
CA THR A 217 26.85 -13.99 -2.72
C THR A 217 28.13 -13.20 -2.44
N SER A 218 28.88 -13.60 -1.42
CA SER A 218 30.16 -12.94 -1.06
C SER A 218 31.30 -13.17 -2.04
N LYS A 219 31.13 -14.08 -3.01
CA LYS A 219 32.12 -14.39 -4.06
C LYS A 219 31.85 -13.64 -5.36
N LEU A 220 30.70 -12.97 -5.46
CA LEU A 220 30.37 -12.11 -6.60
C LEU A 220 31.13 -10.79 -6.43
N THR A 221 31.91 -10.42 -7.44
CA THR A 221 32.59 -9.12 -7.48
C THR A 221 31.66 -8.02 -7.97
N ALA A 222 32.02 -6.76 -7.76
CA ALA A 222 31.20 -5.60 -8.16
C ALA A 222 30.98 -5.53 -9.69
N ASP A 223 31.88 -6.08 -10.50
CA ASP A 223 31.74 -6.18 -11.95
C ASP A 223 30.98 -7.46 -12.39
N GLY A 224 30.37 -8.16 -11.46
CA GLY A 224 29.52 -9.32 -11.73
C GLY A 224 30.25 -10.62 -12.00
N LYS A 225 31.58 -10.72 -11.76
CA LYS A 225 32.34 -11.96 -11.88
C LYS A 225 32.17 -12.81 -10.63
N LEU A 226 32.09 -14.13 -10.87
CA LEU A 226 32.03 -15.13 -9.83
C LEU A 226 33.27 -16.05 -9.95
N ASN A 227 33.98 -16.24 -8.83
CA ASN A 227 35.02 -17.24 -8.73
C ASN A 227 34.59 -18.34 -7.77
N TRP A 228 34.38 -19.54 -8.30
CA TRP A 228 33.88 -20.67 -7.52
C TRP A 228 34.45 -22.00 -7.99
N ARG A 229 34.99 -22.80 -7.07
CA ARG A 229 35.36 -24.20 -7.34
C ARG A 229 34.10 -25.06 -7.33
N VAL A 230 33.63 -25.42 -8.51
CA VAL A 230 32.41 -26.21 -8.71
C VAL A 230 32.68 -27.66 -8.31
N PRO A 231 31.87 -28.25 -7.41
CA PRO A 231 31.96 -29.69 -7.10
C PRO A 231 31.55 -30.54 -8.30
N ALA A 232 31.87 -31.85 -8.23
CA ALA A 232 31.46 -32.81 -9.27
C ALA A 232 29.94 -32.80 -9.48
N GLY A 233 29.50 -32.99 -10.73
CA GLY A 233 28.10 -32.99 -11.15
C GLY A 233 27.64 -31.73 -11.87
N ASN A 234 26.37 -31.69 -12.20
CA ASN A 234 25.73 -30.55 -12.88
C ASN A 234 25.15 -29.60 -11.86
N TRP A 235 25.41 -28.30 -12.02
CA TRP A 235 24.99 -27.26 -11.10
C TRP A 235 24.25 -26.13 -11.84
N VAL A 236 23.27 -25.53 -11.16
CA VAL A 236 22.68 -24.25 -11.55
C VAL A 236 23.28 -23.18 -10.66
N ILE A 237 23.79 -22.11 -11.25
CA ILE A 237 24.13 -20.87 -10.57
C ILE A 237 22.97 -19.90 -10.84
N LEU A 238 22.27 -19.50 -9.80
CA LEU A 238 21.13 -18.59 -9.85
C LEU A 238 21.53 -17.23 -9.26
N ARG A 239 21.48 -16.17 -10.06
CA ARG A 239 21.64 -14.79 -9.60
C ARG A 239 20.27 -14.17 -9.43
N LEU A 240 19.96 -13.71 -8.21
CA LEU A 240 18.73 -13.03 -7.88
C LEU A 240 19.04 -11.58 -7.55
N GLY A 241 18.20 -10.70 -8.02
CA GLY A 241 18.21 -9.30 -7.66
C GLY A 241 16.82 -8.72 -7.70
N TYR A 242 16.74 -7.40 -7.55
CA TYR A 242 15.46 -6.69 -7.68
C TYR A 242 15.61 -5.45 -8.56
N THR A 243 14.48 -5.08 -9.17
CA THR A 243 14.35 -3.98 -10.11
C THR A 243 12.97 -3.34 -9.97
N PRO A 244 12.77 -2.06 -10.35
CA PRO A 244 11.44 -1.45 -10.32
C PRO A 244 10.43 -2.23 -11.16
N THR A 245 9.18 -2.21 -10.74
CA THR A 245 8.06 -2.72 -11.56
C THR A 245 7.86 -1.88 -12.82
N GLY A 246 8.17 -0.56 -12.75
CA GLY A 246 7.96 0.41 -13.81
C GLY A 246 6.52 0.93 -13.89
N VAL A 247 5.63 0.48 -13.02
CA VAL A 247 4.22 0.90 -12.99
C VAL A 247 4.11 2.33 -12.51
N LYS A 248 3.19 3.07 -13.13
CA LYS A 248 2.89 4.46 -12.82
C LYS A 248 1.45 4.58 -12.33
N ASN A 249 1.19 5.65 -11.56
CA ASN A 249 -0.16 6.01 -11.15
C ASN A 249 -1.06 6.36 -12.34
N HIS A 250 -2.35 6.06 -12.19
CA HIS A 250 -3.36 6.31 -13.23
C HIS A 250 -4.78 6.35 -12.66
N PRO A 251 -5.74 6.92 -13.40
CA PRO A 251 -5.55 7.86 -14.51
C PRO A 251 -5.13 9.22 -13.95
N ALA A 252 -3.97 9.71 -14.31
CA ALA A 252 -3.39 10.93 -13.75
C ALA A 252 -3.06 11.96 -14.85
N PRO A 253 -3.25 13.27 -14.60
CA PRO A 253 -2.72 14.31 -15.47
C PRO A 253 -1.24 14.08 -15.75
N VAL A 254 -0.76 14.49 -16.92
CA VAL A 254 0.63 14.25 -17.36
C VAL A 254 1.64 14.74 -16.32
N GLU A 255 1.38 15.89 -15.70
CA GLU A 255 2.24 16.49 -14.67
C GLU A 255 2.21 15.73 -13.33
N GLY A 256 1.17 14.94 -13.10
CA GLY A 256 1.01 14.08 -11.91
C GLY A 256 1.42 12.65 -12.14
N THR A 257 1.67 12.24 -13.40
CA THR A 257 2.02 10.86 -13.74
C THR A 257 3.46 10.54 -13.41
N GLY A 258 3.71 9.50 -12.64
CA GLY A 258 5.05 9.03 -12.31
C GLY A 258 5.03 7.63 -11.69
N LEU A 259 6.19 7.17 -11.23
CA LEU A 259 6.31 5.82 -10.68
C LEU A 259 5.53 5.68 -9.37
N GLU A 260 4.93 4.51 -9.18
CA GLU A 260 4.40 4.10 -7.88
C GLU A 260 5.54 3.92 -6.87
N CYS A 261 5.37 4.42 -5.64
CA CYS A 261 6.41 4.31 -4.61
C CYS A 261 6.52 2.88 -4.05
N ASP A 262 7.68 2.55 -3.50
CA ASP A 262 7.92 1.30 -2.76
C ASP A 262 7.10 1.33 -1.45
N LYS A 263 5.99 0.60 -1.45
CA LYS A 263 5.03 0.54 -0.33
C LYS A 263 5.54 -0.20 0.90
N PHE A 264 6.71 -0.86 0.79
CA PHE A 264 7.35 -1.60 1.88
C PHE A 264 8.54 -0.84 2.48
N SER A 265 8.74 0.41 2.05
CA SER A 265 9.84 1.26 2.48
C SER A 265 9.33 2.59 3.02
N LYS A 266 9.47 2.80 4.33
CA LYS A 266 9.13 4.06 4.96
C LYS A 266 9.84 5.25 4.29
N ALA A 267 11.11 5.11 3.95
CA ALA A 267 11.87 6.16 3.26
C ALA A 267 11.31 6.50 1.87
N ALA A 268 10.76 5.52 1.15
CA ALA A 268 10.10 5.75 -0.13
C ALA A 268 8.76 6.47 0.05
N LEU A 269 8.00 6.11 1.08
CA LEU A 269 6.76 6.80 1.43
C LEU A 269 7.04 8.24 1.89
N ASP A 270 8.06 8.47 2.71
CA ASP A 270 8.48 9.82 3.12
C ASP A 270 8.86 10.69 1.89
N ALA A 271 9.55 10.12 0.90
CA ALA A 271 9.87 10.82 -0.35
C ALA A 271 8.62 11.14 -1.18
N HIS A 272 7.67 10.23 -1.26
CA HIS A 272 6.37 10.43 -1.89
C HIS A 272 5.59 11.54 -1.19
N TRP A 273 5.48 11.49 0.13
CA TRP A 273 4.82 12.50 0.96
C TRP A 273 5.43 13.89 0.76
N ALA A 274 6.76 14.00 0.79
CA ALA A 274 7.47 15.25 0.54
C ALA A 274 7.26 15.79 -0.88
N GLY A 275 7.02 14.91 -1.85
CA GLY A 275 6.76 15.27 -3.24
C GLY A 275 5.41 15.96 -3.48
N PHE A 276 4.40 15.58 -2.72
CA PHE A 276 3.02 16.07 -2.87
C PHE A 276 2.42 16.61 -1.58
N MET A 277 2.09 15.71 -0.63
CA MET A 277 1.29 16.07 0.55
C MET A 277 1.94 17.18 1.37
N GLN A 278 3.23 17.11 1.64
CA GLN A 278 3.92 18.13 2.43
C GLN A 278 3.79 19.51 1.81
N LYS A 279 3.90 19.61 0.46
CA LYS A 279 3.80 20.89 -0.24
C LYS A 279 2.41 21.52 -0.10
N ILE A 280 1.34 20.74 -0.26
CA ILE A 280 -0.01 21.28 -0.11
C ILE A 280 -0.35 21.62 1.35
N LEU A 281 0.16 20.85 2.31
CA LEU A 281 0.01 21.17 3.74
C LEU A 281 0.72 22.47 4.11
N ASP A 282 1.94 22.69 3.60
CA ASP A 282 2.69 23.95 3.79
C ASP A 282 1.93 25.15 3.20
N ASP A 283 1.31 24.98 2.02
CA ASP A 283 0.57 26.05 1.36
C ASP A 283 -0.69 26.47 2.13
N ILE A 284 -1.45 25.51 2.65
CA ILE A 284 -2.70 25.78 3.36
C ILE A 284 -2.49 26.20 4.81
N GLY A 285 -1.32 25.90 5.39
CA GLY A 285 -0.93 26.32 6.73
C GLY A 285 -1.93 25.90 7.82
N PRO A 286 -2.57 26.85 8.53
CA PRO A 286 -3.45 26.53 9.67
C PRO A 286 -4.75 25.83 9.29
N LEU A 287 -5.06 25.63 8.01
CA LEU A 287 -6.20 24.84 7.55
C LEU A 287 -5.88 23.33 7.50
N ALA A 288 -4.60 22.96 7.59
CA ALA A 288 -4.17 21.58 7.75
C ALA A 288 -4.59 21.02 9.12
N GLY A 289 -5.19 19.82 9.13
CA GLY A 289 -5.74 19.20 10.33
C GLY A 289 -7.03 19.84 10.86
N ARG A 290 -7.64 20.71 10.06
CA ARG A 290 -8.92 21.37 10.37
C ARG A 290 -9.91 21.26 9.23
N THR A 291 -9.64 21.96 8.11
CA THR A 291 -10.45 21.91 6.91
C THR A 291 -10.00 20.75 6.03
N LEU A 292 -8.70 20.63 5.76
CA LEU A 292 -8.12 19.40 5.23
C LEU A 292 -7.75 18.52 6.41
N ASP A 293 -8.61 17.59 6.77
CA ASP A 293 -8.48 16.75 7.97
C ASP A 293 -8.00 15.35 7.67
N SER A 294 -8.08 14.90 6.43
CA SER A 294 -7.77 13.54 6.04
C SER A 294 -7.10 13.45 4.66
N SER A 295 -6.44 12.33 4.42
CA SER A 295 -5.92 11.94 3.12
C SER A 295 -6.39 10.53 2.77
N LEU A 296 -6.83 10.34 1.53
CA LEU A 296 -7.28 9.06 1.02
C LEU A 296 -6.13 8.32 0.33
N ILE A 297 -6.06 7.03 0.61
CA ILE A 297 -5.35 6.05 -0.21
C ILE A 297 -6.42 5.14 -0.80
N ASP A 298 -6.65 5.23 -2.10
CA ASP A 298 -7.72 4.51 -2.77
C ASP A 298 -7.29 3.09 -3.18
N SER A 299 -7.48 2.73 -4.42
CA SER A 299 -7.32 1.37 -4.92
C SER A 299 -5.86 0.94 -5.02
N TYR A 300 -5.59 -0.35 -4.81
CA TYR A 300 -4.32 -0.98 -5.13
C TYR A 300 -4.38 -1.58 -6.56
N GLU A 301 -4.43 -0.72 -7.58
CA GLU A 301 -4.63 -1.11 -8.99
C GLU A 301 -3.33 -1.11 -9.82
N VAL A 302 -2.22 -1.35 -9.17
CA VAL A 302 -0.88 -1.16 -9.77
C VAL A 302 -0.06 -2.45 -9.84
N GLY A 303 -0.73 -3.58 -9.78
CA GLY A 303 -0.08 -4.90 -9.77
C GLY A 303 0.62 -5.18 -8.45
N GLY A 304 1.43 -6.21 -8.41
CA GLY A 304 2.12 -6.65 -7.20
C GLY A 304 3.54 -6.13 -7.09
N GLN A 305 3.96 -5.89 -5.86
CA GLN A 305 5.32 -5.67 -5.44
C GLN A 305 5.73 -6.85 -4.55
N ASN A 306 6.89 -7.46 -4.79
CA ASN A 306 7.32 -8.62 -4.01
C ASN A 306 8.73 -8.52 -3.43
N TRP A 307 9.33 -7.33 -3.48
CA TRP A 307 10.64 -7.07 -2.87
C TRP A 307 10.79 -5.60 -2.47
N THR A 308 11.68 -5.36 -1.52
CA THR A 308 12.24 -4.06 -1.14
C THR A 308 13.67 -4.27 -0.65
N LYS A 309 14.43 -3.20 -0.46
CA LYS A 309 15.84 -3.24 -0.02
C LYS A 309 16.05 -4.10 1.22
N ASP A 310 15.21 -3.95 2.24
CA ASP A 310 15.37 -4.60 3.53
C ASP A 310 14.50 -5.85 3.71
N PHE A 311 13.89 -6.35 2.62
CA PHE A 311 12.91 -7.44 2.67
C PHE A 311 13.44 -8.70 3.35
N ARG A 312 14.70 -9.11 3.09
CA ARG A 312 15.28 -10.31 3.71
C ARG A 312 15.35 -10.19 5.24
N ALA A 313 15.79 -9.04 5.74
CA ALA A 313 15.90 -8.79 7.18
C ALA A 313 14.52 -8.72 7.83
N GLU A 314 13.56 -8.05 7.22
CA GLU A 314 12.19 -7.96 7.68
C GLU A 314 11.48 -9.33 7.64
N PHE A 315 11.69 -10.12 6.59
CA PHE A 315 11.20 -11.49 6.53
C PHE A 315 11.75 -12.33 7.70
N GLN A 316 13.07 -12.31 7.90
CA GLN A 316 13.70 -13.08 8.97
C GLN A 316 13.17 -12.68 10.36
N LYS A 317 13.03 -11.39 10.60
CA LYS A 317 12.48 -10.84 11.85
C LYS A 317 11.04 -11.33 12.10
N ARG A 318 10.19 -11.34 11.06
CA ARG A 318 8.75 -11.66 11.19
C ARG A 318 8.45 -13.14 11.11
N ARG A 319 9.20 -13.91 10.33
CA ARG A 319 8.95 -15.36 10.07
C ARG A 319 9.86 -16.26 10.90
N GLY A 320 10.93 -15.72 11.51
CA GLY A 320 11.81 -16.50 12.40
C GLY A 320 12.87 -17.35 11.68
N TYR A 321 13.01 -17.20 10.35
CA TYR A 321 14.04 -17.90 9.59
C TYR A 321 14.53 -17.08 8.41
N ASP A 322 15.79 -17.36 7.95
CA ASP A 322 16.36 -16.70 6.78
C ASP A 322 15.76 -17.28 5.48
N PRO A 323 15.19 -16.44 4.59
CA PRO A 323 14.61 -16.88 3.32
C PRO A 323 15.64 -17.40 2.32
N LEU A 324 16.93 -17.14 2.51
CA LEU A 324 18.00 -17.32 1.50
C LEU A 324 17.94 -18.66 0.78
N LYS A 325 17.87 -19.76 1.54
CA LYS A 325 17.87 -21.13 0.99
C LYS A 325 16.59 -21.49 0.24
N TYR A 326 15.55 -20.70 0.38
CA TYR A 326 14.24 -20.90 -0.25
C TYR A 326 14.03 -19.99 -1.47
N LEU A 327 14.94 -19.02 -1.72
CA LEU A 327 14.82 -18.08 -2.85
C LEU A 327 14.72 -18.77 -4.23
N PRO A 328 15.25 -19.99 -4.47
CA PRO A 328 14.98 -20.69 -5.74
C PRO A 328 13.50 -20.89 -6.04
N ALA A 329 12.60 -20.84 -5.04
CA ALA A 329 11.15 -20.90 -5.24
C ALA A 329 10.61 -19.73 -6.08
N PHE A 330 11.26 -18.56 -6.09
CA PHE A 330 10.90 -17.45 -6.98
C PHE A 330 11.10 -17.74 -8.47
N THR A 331 11.79 -18.85 -8.80
CA THR A 331 11.94 -19.35 -10.18
C THR A 331 10.96 -20.47 -10.50
N GLY A 332 9.99 -20.75 -9.61
CA GLY A 332 9.03 -21.84 -9.76
C GLY A 332 9.55 -23.22 -9.36
N ARG A 333 10.77 -23.32 -8.84
CA ARG A 333 11.35 -24.58 -8.39
C ARG A 333 10.87 -24.95 -7.00
N VAL A 334 10.60 -26.23 -6.79
CA VAL A 334 10.29 -26.76 -5.47
C VAL A 334 11.56 -26.92 -4.66
N VAL A 335 11.57 -26.41 -3.43
CA VAL A 335 12.66 -26.57 -2.43
C VAL A 335 12.14 -27.50 -1.31
N ASP A 336 12.92 -28.51 -0.98
CA ASP A 336 12.63 -29.62 -0.07
C ASP A 336 11.42 -30.44 -0.52
N ASN A 337 10.24 -29.88 -0.51
CA ASN A 337 9.00 -30.46 -1.04
C ASN A 337 7.97 -29.34 -1.35
N PRO A 338 6.87 -29.67 -2.06
CA PRO A 338 5.85 -28.67 -2.39
C PRO A 338 5.26 -27.96 -1.16
N ALA A 339 4.98 -28.68 -0.06
CA ALA A 339 4.39 -28.08 1.15
C ALA A 339 5.31 -27.04 1.78
N VAL A 340 6.62 -27.29 1.82
CA VAL A 340 7.63 -26.34 2.30
C VAL A 340 7.72 -25.11 1.40
N SER A 341 7.71 -25.31 0.07
CA SER A 341 7.78 -24.20 -0.90
C SER A 341 6.53 -23.33 -0.87
N GLU A 342 5.34 -23.92 -0.78
CA GLU A 342 4.08 -23.20 -0.63
C GLU A 342 4.05 -22.42 0.69
N ARG A 343 4.54 -22.99 1.77
CA ARG A 343 4.64 -22.30 3.06
C ARG A 343 5.59 -21.12 2.97
N PHE A 344 6.75 -21.26 2.33
CA PHE A 344 7.67 -20.15 2.10
C PHE A 344 7.01 -19.01 1.31
N LEU A 345 6.33 -19.31 0.19
CA LEU A 345 5.64 -18.31 -0.61
C LEU A 345 4.46 -17.68 0.15
N TRP A 346 3.79 -18.43 1.02
CA TRP A 346 2.80 -17.87 1.95
C TRP A 346 3.45 -16.87 2.92
N ASP A 347 4.59 -17.23 3.50
CA ASP A 347 5.33 -16.37 4.43
C ASP A 347 5.87 -15.11 3.73
N VAL A 348 6.21 -15.19 2.43
CA VAL A 348 6.52 -14.01 1.58
C VAL A 348 5.30 -13.07 1.52
N ARG A 349 4.12 -13.60 1.14
CA ARG A 349 2.89 -12.78 1.07
C ARG A 349 2.48 -12.20 2.42
N ARG A 350 2.64 -12.97 3.50
CA ARG A 350 2.41 -12.47 4.86
C ARG A 350 3.37 -11.33 5.22
N THR A 351 4.63 -11.42 4.81
CA THR A 351 5.61 -10.34 5.03
C THR A 351 5.27 -9.09 4.21
N ILE A 352 4.82 -9.27 2.98
CA ILE A 352 4.31 -8.19 2.12
C ILE A 352 3.14 -7.46 2.81
N ALA A 353 2.15 -8.22 3.29
CA ALA A 353 0.97 -7.65 3.96
C ALA A 353 1.34 -6.90 5.25
N ASP A 354 2.23 -7.47 6.06
CA ASP A 354 2.69 -6.84 7.30
C ASP A 354 3.43 -5.52 7.01
N LEU A 355 4.33 -5.50 6.01
CA LEU A 355 5.07 -4.29 5.63
C LEU A 355 4.16 -3.21 5.05
N PHE A 356 3.17 -3.61 4.23
CA PHE A 356 2.19 -2.66 3.69
C PHE A 356 1.34 -2.03 4.79
N ALA A 357 0.93 -2.80 5.79
CA ALA A 357 0.07 -2.31 6.87
C ALA A 357 0.82 -1.42 7.89
N GLU A 358 2.14 -1.59 8.00
CA GLU A 358 2.96 -0.86 8.99
C GLU A 358 3.59 0.42 8.45
N ASN A 359 3.71 0.56 7.12
CA ASN A 359 4.27 1.76 6.48
C ASN A 359 3.19 2.74 6.07
#